data_2dcbe44e9ee62c3fb27f5a41d2b87bc2
#
_entry.id   2dcbe44e9ee62c3fb27f5a41d2b87bc2
#
_cell.length_a   1.000
_cell.length_b   1.000
_cell.length_c   1.000
_cell.angle_alpha   90.00
_cell.angle_beta   90.00
_cell.angle_gamma   90.00
#
_symmetry.space_group_name_H-M   'P 1'
#
loop_
_entity.id
_entity.type
_entity.pdbx_description
1 polymer ?
#
loop_
_entity_poly.entity_id
_entity_poly.type
_entity_poly.pdbx_seq_one_letter_code
_entity_poly.pdbx_strand_id
1 'polypeptide(L)'
;MRIAMTGLLEPSVKIEIEIQSQEKNGDACPVATGDVEVNLENRQKAIDKANYGPMNPNESNMDYWREISKTWRNSPEQAKKSRCGNCSAFIQTPKMLSCIETGLEMGDTEMDAWEVIDAGDLGYCEVFDFKCASKRTCEAWIAGGPITEEKHGNDKSASVGDDAETYAEED
;
A
#
# COMPACT_ATOMS: atom_id res chain seq x y z
N MET A 1 60.61 19.16 37.22
CA MET A 1 59.33 18.45 37.49
C MET A 1 58.46 18.64 36.27
N ARG A 2 58.31 17.63 35.38
CA ARG A 2 57.53 17.68 34.18
C ARG A 2 56.30 16.82 34.40
N ILE A 3 55.11 17.42 34.38
CA ILE A 3 53.83 16.73 34.47
C ILE A 3 53.39 16.43 33.04
N ALA A 4 53.36 15.15 32.68
CA ALA A 4 52.77 14.68 31.42
C ALA A 4 51.26 14.52 31.59
N MET A 5 50.48 15.30 30.87
CA MET A 5 49.03 15.07 30.72
C MET A 5 48.82 14.03 29.64
N THR A 6 48.44 12.82 30.07
CA THR A 6 47.90 11.78 29.17
C THR A 6 46.46 12.09 28.88
N GLY A 7 46.19 12.55 27.65
CA GLY A 7 44.84 12.68 27.14
C GLY A 7 44.23 11.30 26.88
N LEU A 8 43.15 11.00 27.59
CA LEU A 8 42.32 9.84 27.31
C LEU A 8 41.50 10.16 26.08
N LEU A 9 41.78 9.47 24.98
CA LEU A 9 40.94 9.43 23.79
C LEU A 9 39.72 8.60 24.11
N GLU A 10 38.59 9.25 24.14
CA GLU A 10 37.27 8.58 24.19
C GLU A 10 37.06 7.75 22.92
N PRO A 11 36.57 6.49 23.01
CA PRO A 11 36.24 5.72 21.82
C PRO A 11 34.99 6.29 21.18
N SER A 12 35.11 6.74 19.94
CA SER A 12 33.99 7.13 19.09
C SER A 12 33.06 5.94 18.90
N VAL A 13 31.87 6.00 19.49
CA VAL A 13 30.82 5.04 19.25
C VAL A 13 30.32 5.26 17.82
N LYS A 14 30.76 4.40 16.90
CA LYS A 14 30.14 4.31 15.57
C LYS A 14 28.79 3.65 15.73
N ILE A 15 27.74 4.43 15.61
CA ILE A 15 26.38 3.90 15.43
C ILE A 15 26.30 3.44 13.98
N GLU A 16 26.51 2.15 13.75
CA GLU A 16 26.16 1.51 12.48
C GLU A 16 24.65 1.38 12.46
N ILE A 17 24.00 2.26 11.69
CA ILE A 17 22.59 2.11 11.35
C ILE A 17 22.56 1.00 10.30
N GLU A 18 22.31 -0.22 10.73
CA GLU A 18 21.92 -1.30 9.82
C GLU A 18 20.53 -0.93 9.25
N ILE A 19 20.55 -0.36 8.06
CA ILE A 19 19.37 -0.30 7.22
C ILE A 19 19.12 -1.73 6.76
N GLN A 20 18.30 -2.45 7.50
CA GLN A 20 17.75 -3.70 7.03
C GLN A 20 16.85 -3.37 5.84
N SER A 21 17.44 -3.39 4.65
CA SER A 21 16.68 -3.53 3.41
C SER A 21 16.03 -4.91 3.47
N GLN A 22 14.76 -4.96 3.85
CA GLN A 22 13.95 -6.17 3.70
C GLN A 22 13.92 -6.49 2.21
N GLU A 23 14.73 -7.46 1.81
CA GLU A 23 14.59 -8.11 0.52
C GLU A 23 13.16 -8.65 0.46
N LYS A 24 12.35 -8.10 -0.45
CA LYS A 24 11.01 -8.61 -0.74
C LYS A 24 11.16 -9.99 -1.38
N ASN A 25 11.36 -11.00 -0.55
CA ASN A 25 11.25 -12.39 -0.97
C ASN A 25 9.79 -12.59 -1.41
N GLY A 26 9.57 -12.83 -2.69
CA GLY A 26 8.24 -12.95 -3.30
C GLY A 26 7.32 -14.03 -2.74
N ASP A 27 7.76 -14.76 -1.72
CA ASP A 27 7.02 -15.85 -1.08
C ASP A 27 6.56 -15.55 0.35
N ALA A 28 7.09 -14.54 1.03
CA ALA A 28 6.72 -14.21 2.40
C ALA A 28 5.55 -13.21 2.45
N CYS A 29 4.64 -13.41 3.40
CA CYS A 29 3.59 -12.44 3.69
C CYS A 29 4.18 -11.13 4.21
N PRO A 30 3.64 -9.96 3.79
CA PRO A 30 4.03 -8.69 4.37
C PRO A 30 3.81 -8.66 5.89
N VAL A 31 4.73 -8.06 6.64
CA VAL A 31 4.68 -8.01 8.10
C VAL A 31 3.35 -7.44 8.61
N ALA A 32 2.86 -6.38 8.01
CA ALA A 32 1.61 -5.72 8.42
C ALA A 32 0.35 -6.58 8.22
N THR A 33 0.42 -7.73 7.53
CA THR A 33 -0.74 -8.64 7.45
C THR A 33 -0.97 -9.37 8.76
N GLY A 34 0.10 -9.73 9.49
CA GLY A 34 0.03 -10.43 10.77
C GLY A 34 0.32 -9.56 12.00
N ASP A 35 1.12 -8.51 11.85
CA ASP A 35 1.48 -7.60 12.93
C ASP A 35 0.53 -6.40 12.98
N VAL A 36 -0.29 -6.34 14.04
CA VAL A 36 -1.31 -5.29 14.23
C VAL A 36 -0.66 -3.93 14.47
N GLU A 37 0.42 -3.87 15.22
CA GLU A 37 1.11 -2.62 15.55
C GLU A 37 1.71 -1.99 14.29
N VAL A 38 2.45 -2.76 13.52
CA VAL A 38 3.01 -2.34 12.23
C VAL A 38 1.90 -1.90 11.26
N ASN A 39 0.80 -2.64 11.20
CA ASN A 39 -0.34 -2.28 10.36
C ASN A 39 -0.97 -0.94 10.76
N LEU A 40 -1.13 -0.68 12.05
CA LEU A 40 -1.70 0.58 12.56
C LEU A 40 -0.75 1.76 12.34
N GLU A 41 0.55 1.58 12.54
CA GLU A 41 1.57 2.60 12.26
C GLU A 41 1.58 2.98 10.78
N ASN A 42 1.55 1.99 9.89
CA ASN A 42 1.55 2.21 8.46
C ASN A 42 0.25 2.87 7.99
N ARG A 43 -0.89 2.48 8.56
CA ARG A 43 -2.17 3.17 8.34
C ARG A 43 -2.11 4.63 8.78
N GLN A 44 -1.50 4.91 9.95
CA GLN A 44 -1.36 6.28 10.42
C GLN A 44 -0.47 7.11 9.48
N LYS A 45 0.61 6.53 8.94
CA LYS A 45 1.43 7.18 7.90
C LYS A 45 0.62 7.51 6.65
N ALA A 46 -0.29 6.63 6.22
CA ALA A 46 -1.18 6.89 5.08
C ALA A 46 -2.17 8.02 5.36
N ILE A 47 -2.68 8.13 6.60
CA ILE A 47 -3.55 9.24 7.03
C ILE A 47 -2.76 10.55 6.99
N ASP A 48 -1.60 10.60 7.63
CA ASP A 48 -0.82 11.82 7.80
C ASP A 48 -0.23 12.34 6.49
N LYS A 49 0.19 11.44 5.60
CA LYS A 49 0.90 11.80 4.36
C LYS A 49 0.02 11.90 3.13
N ALA A 50 -1.11 11.19 3.12
CA ALA A 50 -1.95 11.06 1.94
C ALA A 50 -3.45 11.13 2.26
N ASN A 51 -3.83 11.65 3.43
CA ASN A 51 -5.22 11.86 3.80
C ASN A 51 -6.08 10.59 3.60
N TYR A 52 -5.58 9.43 4.04
CA TYR A 52 -6.29 8.16 3.89
C TYR A 52 -7.60 8.16 4.66
N GLY A 53 -8.68 7.84 3.96
CA GLY A 53 -10.04 7.80 4.49
C GLY A 53 -11.08 7.51 3.40
N PRO A 54 -12.33 7.87 3.64
CA PRO A 54 -12.90 8.32 4.92
C PRO A 54 -12.90 7.21 5.98
N MET A 55 -12.88 7.56 7.27
CA MET A 55 -12.80 6.56 8.35
C MET A 55 -14.06 5.71 8.45
N ASN A 56 -15.23 6.28 8.17
CA ASN A 56 -16.49 5.55 8.02
C ASN A 56 -17.01 5.70 6.58
N PRO A 57 -16.71 4.75 5.67
CA PRO A 57 -17.15 4.83 4.27
C PRO A 57 -18.66 4.75 4.06
N ASN A 58 -19.43 4.37 5.08
CA ASN A 58 -20.90 4.23 5.01
C ASN A 58 -21.63 5.56 5.22
N GLU A 59 -20.92 6.61 5.64
CA GLU A 59 -21.44 7.96 5.78
C GLU A 59 -21.23 8.78 4.48
N SER A 60 -21.90 9.93 4.39
CA SER A 60 -21.79 10.79 3.21
C SER A 60 -20.40 11.40 2.99
N ASN A 61 -19.70 11.70 4.08
CA ASN A 61 -18.31 12.20 4.09
C ASN A 61 -18.06 13.38 3.11
N MET A 62 -19.02 14.28 2.92
CA MET A 62 -18.92 15.32 1.90
C MET A 62 -17.73 16.25 2.10
N ASP A 63 -17.36 16.56 3.35
CA ASP A 63 -16.21 17.41 3.64
C ASP A 63 -14.90 16.75 3.24
N TYR A 64 -14.76 15.46 3.51
CA TYR A 64 -13.63 14.66 3.06
C TYR A 64 -13.52 14.66 1.53
N TRP A 65 -14.63 14.43 0.81
CA TRP A 65 -14.63 14.39 -0.66
C TRP A 65 -14.34 15.76 -1.29
N ARG A 66 -14.76 16.83 -0.65
CA ARG A 66 -14.41 18.20 -1.06
C ARG A 66 -12.90 18.44 -0.90
N GLU A 67 -12.29 17.93 0.17
CA GLU A 67 -10.86 18.08 0.40
C GLU A 67 -10.04 17.29 -0.64
N ILE A 68 -10.31 16.01 -0.81
CA ILE A 68 -9.66 15.17 -1.82
C ILE A 68 -9.83 15.76 -3.23
N SER A 69 -11.01 16.24 -3.57
CA SER A 69 -11.28 16.82 -4.89
C SER A 69 -10.44 18.05 -5.19
N LYS A 70 -10.10 18.86 -4.19
CA LYS A 70 -9.18 20.00 -4.36
C LYS A 70 -7.77 19.53 -4.73
N THR A 71 -7.25 18.52 -4.02
CA THR A 71 -5.93 17.93 -4.31
C THR A 71 -5.87 17.39 -5.73
N TRP A 72 -6.89 16.67 -6.17
CA TRP A 72 -6.96 16.07 -7.50
C TRP A 72 -7.47 17.02 -8.59
N ARG A 73 -7.88 18.24 -8.23
CA ARG A 73 -8.42 19.26 -9.15
C ARG A 73 -9.60 18.75 -9.98
N ASN A 74 -10.50 18.02 -9.33
CA ASN A 74 -11.72 17.48 -9.92
C ASN A 74 -12.95 17.81 -9.04
N SER A 75 -14.15 17.29 -9.40
CA SER A 75 -15.34 17.43 -8.56
C SER A 75 -15.40 16.37 -7.46
N PRO A 76 -16.10 16.61 -6.34
CA PRO A 76 -16.34 15.60 -5.31
C PRO A 76 -16.98 14.32 -5.86
N GLU A 77 -17.86 14.43 -6.86
CA GLU A 77 -18.52 13.29 -7.52
C GLU A 77 -17.51 12.45 -8.31
N GLN A 78 -16.53 13.10 -8.95
CA GLN A 78 -15.43 12.36 -9.61
C GLN A 78 -14.49 11.74 -8.59
N ALA A 79 -14.14 12.48 -7.54
CA ALA A 79 -13.27 11.98 -6.48
C ALA A 79 -13.82 10.70 -5.83
N LYS A 80 -15.14 10.62 -5.60
CA LYS A 80 -15.81 9.43 -5.04
C LYS A 80 -15.65 8.16 -5.88
N LYS A 81 -15.30 8.26 -7.16
CA LYS A 81 -15.07 7.10 -8.02
C LYS A 81 -13.70 6.49 -7.85
N SER A 82 -12.76 7.22 -7.30
CA SER A 82 -11.38 6.80 -7.08
C SER A 82 -11.26 6.19 -5.68
N ARG A 83 -11.22 4.87 -5.62
CA ARG A 83 -11.22 4.09 -4.37
C ARG A 83 -10.04 3.12 -4.34
N CYS A 84 -9.67 2.65 -3.17
CA CYS A 84 -8.68 1.57 -3.06
C CYS A 84 -9.05 0.39 -3.96
N GLY A 85 -10.33 0.00 -4.00
CA GLY A 85 -10.81 -1.11 -4.83
C GLY A 85 -10.61 -0.97 -6.35
N ASN A 86 -10.22 0.20 -6.86
CA ASN A 86 -9.80 0.40 -8.25
C ASN A 86 -8.42 1.07 -8.36
N CYS A 87 -7.63 1.01 -7.30
CA CYS A 87 -6.27 1.52 -7.26
C CYS A 87 -5.27 0.46 -7.71
N SER A 88 -4.29 0.84 -8.54
CA SER A 88 -3.24 -0.07 -9.00
C SER A 88 -2.25 -0.49 -7.90
N ALA A 89 -2.30 0.13 -6.74
CA ALA A 89 -1.54 -0.27 -5.55
C ALA A 89 -2.34 -1.14 -4.56
N PHE A 90 -3.58 -1.49 -4.89
CA PHE A 90 -4.45 -2.31 -4.06
C PHE A 90 -4.39 -3.77 -4.50
N ILE A 91 -3.87 -4.64 -3.63
CA ILE A 91 -3.62 -6.04 -3.91
C ILE A 91 -4.68 -6.90 -3.26
N GLN A 92 -5.41 -7.66 -4.08
CA GLN A 92 -6.40 -8.68 -3.69
C GLN A 92 -6.11 -10.02 -4.38
N THR A 93 -4.84 -10.36 -4.57
CA THR A 93 -4.48 -11.68 -5.11
C THR A 93 -4.82 -12.78 -4.09
N PRO A 94 -5.08 -14.03 -4.54
CA PRO A 94 -5.35 -15.15 -3.63
C PRO A 94 -4.29 -15.31 -2.55
N LYS A 95 -3.02 -15.14 -2.89
CA LYS A 95 -1.90 -15.20 -1.94
C LYS A 95 -1.99 -14.07 -0.90
N MET A 96 -2.26 -12.83 -1.32
CA MET A 96 -2.38 -11.71 -0.39
C MET A 96 -3.57 -11.87 0.54
N LEU A 97 -4.71 -12.32 0.02
CA LEU A 97 -5.89 -12.60 0.84
C LEU A 97 -5.62 -13.71 1.87
N SER A 98 -4.88 -14.76 1.49
CA SER A 98 -4.45 -15.81 2.44
C SER A 98 -3.49 -15.26 3.51
N CYS A 99 -2.62 -14.31 3.17
CA CYS A 99 -1.77 -13.63 4.16
C CYS A 99 -2.60 -12.80 5.15
N ILE A 100 -3.64 -12.12 4.67
CA ILE A 100 -4.55 -11.33 5.52
C ILE A 100 -5.37 -12.27 6.42
N GLU A 101 -5.91 -13.36 5.87
CA GLU A 101 -6.64 -14.40 6.60
C GLU A 101 -5.79 -14.93 7.76
N THR A 102 -4.58 -15.44 7.47
CA THR A 102 -3.65 -15.93 8.48
C THR A 102 -3.36 -14.89 9.55
N GLY A 103 -3.15 -13.64 9.16
CA GLY A 103 -2.89 -12.55 10.10
C GLY A 103 -4.09 -12.21 10.99
N LEU A 104 -5.31 -12.35 10.49
CA LEU A 104 -6.54 -12.16 11.28
C LEU A 104 -6.77 -13.33 12.24
N GLU A 105 -6.50 -14.57 11.83
CA GLU A 105 -6.63 -15.75 12.68
C GLU A 105 -5.62 -15.77 13.85
N MET A 106 -4.46 -15.11 13.69
CA MET A 106 -3.49 -14.94 14.77
C MET A 106 -3.96 -13.92 15.84
N GLY A 107 -4.96 -13.11 15.51
CA GLY A 107 -5.61 -12.21 16.46
C GLY A 107 -6.59 -12.98 17.36
N ASP A 108 -6.76 -12.49 18.59
CA ASP A 108 -7.72 -13.06 19.57
C ASP A 108 -9.15 -12.58 19.22
N THR A 109 -9.67 -12.99 18.06
CA THR A 109 -11.02 -12.63 17.61
C THR A 109 -11.88 -13.87 17.49
N GLU A 110 -13.12 -13.79 17.98
CA GLU A 110 -14.14 -14.84 17.81
C GLU A 110 -14.77 -14.81 16.39
N MET A 111 -14.40 -13.83 15.56
CA MET A 111 -14.92 -13.67 14.21
C MET A 111 -14.12 -14.50 13.21
N ASP A 112 -14.82 -15.11 12.27
CA ASP A 112 -14.20 -15.77 11.12
C ASP A 112 -13.41 -14.74 10.27
N ALA A 113 -12.17 -15.08 9.91
CA ALA A 113 -11.30 -14.17 9.17
C ALA A 113 -11.91 -13.77 7.81
N TRP A 114 -12.59 -14.69 7.12
CA TRP A 114 -13.24 -14.41 5.85
C TRP A 114 -14.46 -13.50 5.99
N GLU A 115 -15.22 -13.62 7.09
CA GLU A 115 -16.31 -12.67 7.36
C GLU A 115 -15.77 -11.24 7.50
N VAL A 116 -14.60 -11.06 8.12
CA VAL A 116 -13.94 -9.75 8.24
C VAL A 116 -13.42 -9.26 6.89
N ILE A 117 -12.80 -10.13 6.09
CA ILE A 117 -12.30 -9.81 4.76
C ILE A 117 -13.44 -9.37 3.85
N ASP A 118 -14.51 -10.15 3.81
CA ASP A 118 -15.67 -9.88 2.95
C ASP A 118 -16.43 -8.62 3.38
N ALA A 119 -16.66 -8.43 4.68
CA ALA A 119 -17.34 -7.25 5.20
C ALA A 119 -16.59 -5.94 4.91
N GLY A 120 -15.27 -5.99 4.96
CA GLY A 120 -14.40 -4.85 4.66
C GLY A 120 -14.04 -4.74 3.18
N ASP A 121 -14.29 -5.76 2.38
CA ASP A 121 -13.69 -5.93 1.05
C ASP A 121 -12.20 -5.59 1.11
N LEU A 122 -11.49 -6.34 1.98
CA LEU A 122 -10.12 -6.05 2.37
C LEU A 122 -9.13 -6.43 1.27
N GLY A 123 -8.07 -5.66 1.20
CA GLY A 123 -6.88 -5.91 0.41
C GLY A 123 -5.67 -5.27 1.08
N TYR A 124 -4.58 -5.22 0.37
CA TYR A 124 -3.32 -4.67 0.86
C TYR A 124 -2.87 -3.49 0.00
N CYS A 125 -2.49 -2.40 0.65
CA CYS A 125 -1.91 -1.24 -0.02
C CYS A 125 -0.39 -1.40 -0.13
N GLU A 126 0.14 -1.53 -1.35
CA GLU A 126 1.57 -1.67 -1.60
C GLU A 126 2.35 -0.38 -1.33
N VAL A 127 1.71 0.79 -1.44
CA VAL A 127 2.38 2.10 -1.26
C VAL A 127 2.67 2.38 0.21
N PHE A 128 1.73 2.06 1.10
CA PHE A 128 1.85 2.32 2.53
C PHE A 128 2.00 1.06 3.38
N ASP A 129 2.08 -0.12 2.76
CA ASP A 129 2.31 -1.41 3.42
C ASP A 129 1.34 -1.70 4.58
N PHE A 130 0.02 -1.67 4.32
CA PHE A 130 -0.99 -1.99 5.33
C PHE A 130 -2.27 -2.58 4.72
N LYS A 131 -3.07 -3.25 5.55
CA LYS A 131 -4.40 -3.75 5.19
C LYS A 131 -5.38 -2.59 5.07
N CYS A 132 -6.09 -2.48 3.95
CA CYS A 132 -7.06 -1.42 3.73
C CYS A 132 -8.37 -1.96 3.11
N ALA A 133 -9.44 -1.18 3.26
CA ALA A 133 -10.75 -1.52 2.69
C ALA A 133 -10.91 -0.87 1.31
N SER A 134 -11.54 -1.58 0.38
CA SER A 134 -11.76 -1.14 -1.00
C SER A 134 -12.53 0.18 -1.12
N LYS A 135 -13.44 0.47 -0.18
CA LYS A 135 -14.30 1.66 -0.17
C LYS A 135 -13.59 2.95 0.28
N ARG A 136 -12.36 2.84 0.76
CA ARG A 136 -11.53 3.99 1.15
C ARG A 136 -10.71 4.50 -0.02
N THR A 137 -10.02 5.61 0.18
CA THR A 137 -9.08 6.18 -0.79
C THR A 137 -7.97 6.96 -0.08
N CYS A 138 -7.02 7.49 -0.83
CA CYS A 138 -6.02 8.43 -0.34
C CYS A 138 -5.52 9.31 -1.50
N GLU A 139 -4.80 10.38 -1.18
CA GLU A 139 -4.26 11.29 -2.21
C GLU A 139 -3.26 10.63 -3.17
N ALA A 140 -2.67 9.49 -2.76
CA ALA A 140 -1.75 8.68 -3.58
C ALA A 140 -2.46 7.67 -4.51
N TRP A 141 -3.78 7.76 -4.66
CA TRP A 141 -4.53 6.87 -5.53
C TRP A 141 -4.03 6.90 -6.98
N ILE A 142 -3.92 5.71 -7.59
CA ILE A 142 -3.44 5.51 -8.96
C ILE A 142 -4.45 4.62 -9.70
N ALA A 143 -4.90 5.07 -10.87
CA ALA A 143 -5.83 4.30 -11.69
C ALA A 143 -5.20 2.98 -12.20
N GLY A 144 -6.03 1.95 -12.39
CA GLY A 144 -5.62 0.73 -13.07
C GLY A 144 -5.63 -0.54 -12.22
N GLY A 145 -6.25 -0.51 -11.04
CA GLY A 145 -6.39 -1.69 -10.18
C GLY A 145 -7.84 -2.20 -10.10
N PRO A 146 -8.10 -3.12 -9.19
CA PRO A 146 -7.13 -3.72 -8.25
C PRO A 146 -6.18 -4.74 -8.90
N ILE A 147 -5.11 -5.13 -8.19
CA ILE A 147 -4.26 -6.26 -8.57
C ILE A 147 -4.87 -7.53 -8.02
N THR A 148 -5.38 -8.39 -8.89
CA THR A 148 -6.07 -9.65 -8.52
C THR A 148 -5.31 -10.89 -8.96
N GLU A 149 -4.31 -10.74 -9.83
CA GLU A 149 -3.51 -11.84 -10.36
C GLU A 149 -2.10 -11.82 -9.78
N GLU A 150 -1.57 -13.00 -9.46
CA GLU A 150 -0.18 -13.13 -9.02
C GLU A 150 0.76 -12.79 -10.18
N LYS A 151 1.77 -11.96 -9.91
CA LYS A 151 2.84 -11.74 -10.89
C LYS A 151 3.68 -13.01 -10.97
N HIS A 152 3.49 -13.80 -12.01
CA HIS A 152 4.41 -14.88 -12.34
C HIS A 152 5.76 -14.24 -12.75
N GLY A 153 6.79 -14.50 -11.95
CA GLY A 153 8.14 -13.98 -12.23
C GLY A 153 8.73 -14.65 -13.49
N ASN A 154 8.34 -14.18 -14.66
CA ASN A 154 8.99 -14.35 -15.97
C ASN A 154 8.16 -13.76 -17.12
N ASP A 155 7.71 -12.53 -17.05
CA ASP A 155 7.28 -11.84 -18.27
C ASP A 155 8.31 -10.77 -18.67
N LYS A 156 9.44 -11.27 -19.23
CA LYS A 156 10.24 -10.51 -20.18
C LYS A 156 9.67 -10.78 -21.58
N SER A 157 8.54 -10.19 -21.92
CA SER A 157 8.15 -9.95 -23.31
C SER A 157 6.94 -9.01 -23.39
N ALA A 158 7.18 -7.72 -23.19
CA ALA A 158 6.34 -6.75 -23.85
C ALA A 158 6.87 -6.65 -25.29
N SER A 159 6.37 -7.50 -26.19
CA SER A 159 6.52 -7.28 -27.61
C SER A 159 5.62 -6.10 -27.98
N VAL A 160 6.23 -4.97 -28.24
CA VAL A 160 5.61 -3.86 -28.96
C VAL A 160 5.29 -4.39 -30.36
N GLY A 161 4.01 -4.67 -30.61
CA GLY A 161 3.51 -4.93 -31.95
C GLY A 161 3.42 -3.60 -32.68
N ASP A 162 4.34 -3.39 -33.63
CA ASP A 162 4.22 -2.36 -34.63
C ASP A 162 3.18 -2.85 -35.66
N ASP A 163 1.92 -2.46 -35.50
CA ASP A 163 0.92 -2.52 -36.54
C ASP A 163 0.82 -1.14 -37.19
N ALA A 164 1.76 -0.88 -38.09
CA ALA A 164 1.64 0.19 -39.07
C ALA A 164 0.67 -0.25 -40.16
N GLU A 165 -0.60 0.10 -40.05
CA GLU A 165 -1.52 0.00 -41.18
C GLU A 165 -1.26 1.15 -42.16
N THR A 166 -0.64 0.79 -43.27
CA THR A 166 -0.53 1.60 -44.47
C THR A 166 -1.90 1.75 -45.11
N TYR A 167 -2.46 2.96 -45.10
CA TYR A 167 -3.55 3.33 -45.97
C TYR A 167 -2.98 3.57 -47.39
N ALA A 168 -3.34 2.70 -48.30
CA ALA A 168 -3.14 2.93 -49.71
C ALA A 168 -4.31 3.77 -50.25
N GLU A 169 -4.00 4.94 -50.78
CA GLU A 169 -4.93 5.74 -51.59
C GLU A 169 -5.04 5.08 -52.96
N GLU A 170 -6.24 4.74 -53.40
CA GLU A 170 -6.55 4.42 -54.78
C GLU A 170 -7.32 5.57 -55.44
N ASP A 171 -6.84 5.98 -56.62
CA ASP A 171 -7.39 6.98 -57.56
C ASP A 171 -8.77 6.59 -58.12
#